data_e4e690cedd234ea74489c54621985954
#
_entry.id   e4e690cedd234ea74489c54621985954
#
_cell.length_a   1.000
_cell.length_b   1.000
_cell.length_c   1.000
_cell.angle_alpha   90.00
_cell.angle_beta   90.00
_cell.angle_gamma   90.00
#
_symmetry.space_group_name_H-M   'P 1'
#
loop_
_entity.id
_entity.type
_entity.pdbx_description
1 polymer ?
#
loop_
_entity_poly.entity_id
_entity_poly.type
_entity_poly.pdbx_seq_one_letter_code
_entity_poly.pdbx_strand_id
1 'polypeptide(L)'
;MSAYQQVKSGKLKLKGEKSSKKHKNRKRKRENDSDKPEDMDALRHGGWWKLTSYHSLGSNVALQSCVSQKYIEATDTGGYIMGELKDSVNSPAPVEIFTSVKTSLNKIALKSGYGRYMSVNMMGDVSGTAEAIGSQEMIELVFEEDKAALQTYNGCFIAVTDKGELKATQKNASENAQFYLRTDAERFTHVKSDLPEDLQDMKSCEVSYVKKFQSFEDRKLRISSEDVRDLKKAKKQGNIREKLLDRREKMKADRYCK
;
A
#
# COMPACT_ATOMS: atom_id res chain seq x y z
N MET A 1 -19.30 53.76 54.54
CA MET A 1 -19.62 52.40 53.99
C MET A 1 -19.23 52.39 52.53
N SER A 2 -18.29 51.57 52.22
CA SER A 2 -17.47 51.56 51.02
C SER A 2 -18.24 51.02 49.80
N ALA A 3 -18.32 51.81 48.72
CA ALA A 3 -18.79 51.39 47.42
C ALA A 3 -17.61 51.05 46.50
N TYR A 4 -17.18 49.79 46.56
CA TYR A 4 -16.29 49.27 45.52
C TYR A 4 -17.15 48.81 44.35
N GLN A 5 -17.28 49.67 43.33
CA GLN A 5 -17.89 49.31 42.06
C GLN A 5 -16.96 48.41 41.24
N GLN A 6 -17.56 47.37 40.67
CA GLN A 6 -16.96 46.39 39.82
C GLN A 6 -16.20 47.00 38.62
N VAL A 7 -14.89 46.77 38.56
CA VAL A 7 -14.08 47.13 37.41
C VAL A 7 -14.32 46.09 36.31
N LYS A 8 -14.97 46.50 35.21
CA LYS A 8 -15.08 45.68 33.99
C LYS A 8 -13.70 45.57 33.37
N SER A 9 -13.14 44.38 33.38
CA SER A 9 -11.86 44.05 32.74
C SER A 9 -11.98 44.14 31.20
N GLY A 10 -11.74 45.32 30.66
CA GLY A 10 -11.57 45.51 29.20
C GLY A 10 -10.14 45.19 28.82
N LYS A 11 -9.97 44.38 27.78
CA LYS A 11 -8.66 44.05 27.20
C LYS A 11 -7.95 45.35 26.78
N LEU A 12 -6.79 45.65 27.37
CA LEU A 12 -5.92 46.77 26.99
C LEU A 12 -5.46 46.60 25.53
N LYS A 13 -5.78 47.55 24.66
CA LYS A 13 -5.25 47.63 23.30
C LYS A 13 -4.01 48.51 23.30
N LEU A 14 -2.87 47.94 22.99
CA LEU A 14 -1.64 48.69 22.75
C LEU A 14 -1.71 49.42 21.41
N LYS A 15 -1.24 50.67 21.36
CA LYS A 15 -1.21 51.53 20.18
C LYS A 15 -0.28 50.91 19.13
N GLY A 16 -0.88 50.33 18.07
CA GLY A 16 -0.16 49.62 17.00
C GLY A 16 -0.66 48.20 16.69
N GLU A 17 -1.54 47.67 17.53
CA GLU A 17 -2.13 46.37 17.29
C GLU A 17 -3.20 46.42 16.18
N LYS A 18 -2.84 46.02 14.97
CA LYS A 18 -3.82 45.85 13.88
C LYS A 18 -4.80 44.77 14.29
N SER A 19 -6.09 45.10 14.33
CA SER A 19 -7.15 44.17 14.61
C SER A 19 -7.02 42.97 13.69
N SER A 20 -6.65 41.81 14.25
CA SER A 20 -6.67 40.55 13.51
C SER A 20 -8.12 40.30 13.11
N LYS A 21 -8.43 40.50 11.83
CA LYS A 21 -9.67 40.02 11.22
C LYS A 21 -9.77 38.53 11.59
N LYS A 22 -10.81 38.18 12.36
CA LYS A 22 -11.17 36.80 12.61
C LYS A 22 -11.18 36.08 11.25
N HIS A 23 -10.11 35.34 10.95
CA HIS A 23 -10.18 34.35 9.91
C HIS A 23 -11.31 33.41 10.31
N LYS A 24 -12.46 33.57 9.64
CA LYS A 24 -13.44 32.50 9.58
C LYS A 24 -12.66 31.29 9.15
N ASN A 25 -12.37 30.38 10.08
CA ASN A 25 -11.98 29.03 9.77
C ASN A 25 -13.06 28.49 8.83
N ARG A 26 -12.86 28.65 7.53
CA ARG A 26 -13.49 27.76 6.56
C ARG A 26 -13.04 26.40 7.01
N LYS A 27 -13.87 25.69 7.76
CA LYS A 27 -13.78 24.25 7.88
C LYS A 27 -13.53 23.78 6.47
N ARG A 28 -12.28 23.44 6.16
CA ARG A 28 -11.97 22.62 5.00
C ARG A 28 -12.86 21.42 5.22
N LYS A 29 -13.90 21.31 4.41
CA LYS A 29 -14.68 20.11 4.26
C LYS A 29 -13.61 19.04 4.05
N ARG A 30 -13.32 18.25 5.09
CA ARG A 30 -12.63 16.99 4.89
C ARG A 30 -13.54 16.34 3.87
N GLU A 31 -13.05 16.19 2.65
CA GLU A 31 -13.67 15.29 1.70
C GLU A 31 -13.82 14.00 2.50
N ASN A 32 -15.06 13.71 2.83
CA ASN A 32 -15.39 12.49 3.52
C ASN A 32 -14.84 11.38 2.64
N ASP A 33 -13.94 10.60 3.18
CA ASP A 33 -13.46 9.32 2.61
C ASP A 33 -14.61 8.29 2.54
N SER A 34 -15.85 8.74 2.82
CA SER A 34 -17.09 7.96 2.85
C SER A 34 -17.71 7.67 1.49
N ASP A 35 -17.17 8.22 0.38
CA ASP A 35 -17.68 7.96 -0.97
C ASP A 35 -16.87 6.88 -1.72
N LYS A 36 -15.93 6.21 -1.06
CA LYS A 36 -15.33 4.99 -1.63
C LYS A 36 -16.31 3.85 -1.42
N PRO A 37 -16.68 3.11 -2.48
CA PRO A 37 -17.50 1.92 -2.32
C PRO A 37 -16.82 1.03 -1.27
N GLU A 38 -17.53 0.75 -0.19
CA GLU A 38 -17.05 -0.17 0.83
C GLU A 38 -16.79 -1.52 0.16
N ASP A 39 -15.57 -2.00 0.26
CA ASP A 39 -15.23 -3.32 -0.27
C ASP A 39 -15.84 -4.39 0.63
N MET A 40 -17.02 -4.83 0.22
CA MET A 40 -17.80 -5.84 0.94
C MET A 40 -17.04 -7.17 1.09
N ASP A 41 -16.12 -7.47 0.15
CA ASP A 41 -15.27 -8.65 0.25
C ASP A 41 -14.26 -8.49 1.38
N ALA A 42 -13.60 -7.35 1.47
CA ALA A 42 -12.66 -7.07 2.56
C ALA A 42 -13.36 -7.07 3.93
N LEU A 43 -14.58 -6.51 4.02
CA LEU A 43 -15.35 -6.53 5.28
C LEU A 43 -15.68 -7.95 5.72
N ARG A 44 -16.07 -8.84 4.81
CA ARG A 44 -16.34 -10.27 5.11
C ARG A 44 -15.08 -11.01 5.59
N HIS A 45 -13.91 -10.56 5.19
CA HIS A 45 -12.61 -11.13 5.56
C HIS A 45 -11.92 -10.34 6.68
N GLY A 46 -12.66 -9.59 7.52
CA GLY A 46 -12.10 -8.86 8.66
C GLY A 46 -11.13 -7.74 8.29
N GLY A 47 -11.35 -7.10 7.16
CA GLY A 47 -10.48 -6.04 6.63
C GLY A 47 -9.37 -6.54 5.70
N TRP A 48 -9.20 -7.84 5.53
CA TRP A 48 -8.23 -8.44 4.60
C TRP A 48 -8.75 -8.37 3.17
N TRP A 49 -8.06 -7.63 2.32
CA TRP A 49 -8.46 -7.42 0.94
C TRP A 49 -7.57 -8.19 -0.04
N LYS A 50 -8.12 -8.50 -1.22
CA LYS A 50 -7.41 -9.25 -2.27
C LYS A 50 -6.36 -8.40 -2.95
N LEU A 51 -5.18 -8.96 -3.12
CA LEU A 51 -4.09 -8.38 -3.88
C LEU A 51 -4.28 -8.68 -5.38
N THR A 52 -4.15 -7.64 -6.19
CA THR A 52 -4.17 -7.74 -7.66
C THR A 52 -2.80 -7.50 -8.28
N SER A 53 -1.83 -7.08 -7.49
CA SER A 53 -0.48 -6.81 -7.99
C SER A 53 0.58 -6.96 -6.92
N TYR A 54 1.80 -7.28 -7.35
CA TYR A 54 2.99 -7.38 -6.48
C TYR A 54 3.31 -6.07 -5.74
N HIS A 55 3.05 -4.92 -6.37
CA HIS A 55 3.35 -3.61 -5.76
C HIS A 55 2.56 -3.32 -4.50
N SER A 56 1.33 -3.84 -4.43
CA SER A 56 0.44 -3.66 -3.28
C SER A 56 0.68 -4.67 -2.15
N LEU A 57 1.68 -5.56 -2.30
CA LEU A 57 2.00 -6.58 -1.32
C LEU A 57 2.45 -5.95 0.00
N GLY A 58 1.71 -6.26 1.07
CA GLY A 58 2.02 -5.89 2.45
C GLY A 58 2.97 -6.86 3.13
N SER A 59 3.29 -6.58 4.40
CA SER A 59 4.12 -7.47 5.22
C SER A 59 3.38 -8.76 5.59
N ASN A 60 2.09 -8.65 5.92
CA ASN A 60 1.25 -9.79 6.28
C ASN A 60 0.42 -10.22 5.08
N VAL A 61 0.40 -11.50 4.82
CA VAL A 61 -0.37 -12.10 3.73
C VAL A 61 -1.02 -13.40 4.17
N ALA A 62 -2.18 -13.68 3.62
CA ALA A 62 -2.88 -14.94 3.80
C ALA A 62 -3.26 -15.51 2.42
N LEU A 63 -3.15 -16.82 2.28
CA LEU A 63 -3.42 -17.54 1.05
C LEU A 63 -4.76 -18.26 1.17
N GLN A 64 -5.76 -17.86 0.41
CA GLN A 64 -7.07 -18.48 0.37
C GLN A 64 -7.25 -19.24 -0.96
N SER A 65 -7.54 -20.53 -0.92
CA SER A 65 -7.82 -21.31 -2.12
C SER A 65 -9.07 -20.80 -2.84
N CYS A 66 -8.98 -20.64 -4.16
CA CYS A 66 -10.13 -20.23 -4.98
C CYS A 66 -11.25 -21.28 -5.03
N VAL A 67 -10.90 -22.56 -4.93
CA VAL A 67 -11.86 -23.68 -5.00
C VAL A 67 -12.52 -23.93 -3.66
N SER A 68 -11.74 -24.18 -2.61
CA SER A 68 -12.27 -24.56 -1.29
C SER A 68 -12.64 -23.37 -0.40
N GLN A 69 -12.25 -22.14 -0.76
CA GLN A 69 -12.41 -20.91 0.03
C GLN A 69 -11.76 -20.97 1.42
N LYS A 70 -10.91 -21.97 1.67
CA LYS A 70 -10.18 -22.16 2.92
C LYS A 70 -8.81 -21.50 2.83
N TYR A 71 -8.28 -21.09 3.99
CA TYR A 71 -6.91 -20.56 4.09
C TYR A 71 -5.90 -21.70 4.25
N ILE A 72 -4.68 -21.46 3.81
CA ILE A 72 -3.55 -22.33 4.08
C ILE A 72 -3.06 -22.06 5.50
N GLU A 73 -2.93 -23.12 6.29
CA GLU A 73 -2.47 -23.10 7.65
C GLU A 73 -1.08 -23.73 7.76
N ALA A 74 -0.17 -23.07 8.49
CA ALA A 74 1.12 -23.63 8.84
C ALA A 74 1.02 -24.42 10.14
N THR A 75 1.65 -25.61 10.19
CA THR A 75 1.73 -26.40 11.41
C THR A 75 3.07 -26.22 12.12
N ASP A 76 3.13 -26.49 13.40
CA ASP A 76 4.35 -26.44 14.23
C ASP A 76 5.41 -27.47 13.76
N THR A 77 4.97 -28.59 13.18
CA THR A 77 5.82 -29.63 12.60
C THR A 77 6.47 -29.21 11.27
N GLY A 78 6.08 -28.04 10.72
CA GLY A 78 6.58 -27.56 9.44
C GLY A 78 5.82 -28.09 8.23
N GLY A 79 4.60 -28.58 8.41
CA GLY A 79 3.67 -28.92 7.34
C GLY A 79 2.76 -27.74 6.99
N TYR A 80 2.04 -27.89 5.88
CA TYR A 80 0.99 -26.97 5.45
C TYR A 80 -0.27 -27.76 5.14
N ILE A 81 -1.38 -27.35 5.71
CA ILE A 81 -2.68 -27.97 5.53
C ILE A 81 -3.72 -26.92 5.16
N MET A 82 -4.86 -27.36 4.68
CA MET A 82 -6.02 -26.47 4.50
C MET A 82 -6.74 -26.30 5.82
N GLY A 83 -6.89 -25.06 6.27
CA GLY A 83 -7.63 -24.71 7.47
C GLY A 83 -9.12 -25.02 7.38
N GLU A 84 -9.86 -24.67 8.40
CA GLU A 84 -11.32 -24.86 8.42
C GLU A 84 -12.05 -23.81 7.60
N LEU A 85 -13.23 -24.17 7.09
CA LEU A 85 -14.12 -23.21 6.45
C LEU A 85 -14.79 -22.35 7.54
N LYS A 86 -14.77 -21.03 7.38
CA LYS A 86 -15.32 -20.08 8.37
C LYS A 86 -16.66 -19.53 7.89
N ASP A 87 -17.68 -19.64 8.72
CA ASP A 87 -19.08 -19.37 8.34
C ASP A 87 -19.50 -17.91 8.43
N SER A 88 -18.85 -17.07 9.27
CA SER A 88 -19.29 -15.68 9.49
C SER A 88 -18.27 -14.65 9.00
N VAL A 89 -17.34 -14.25 9.86
CA VAL A 89 -16.23 -13.38 9.47
C VAL A 89 -15.04 -14.26 9.10
N ASN A 90 -14.72 -14.31 7.83
CA ASN A 90 -13.70 -15.20 7.28
C ASN A 90 -12.29 -14.60 7.38
N SER A 91 -11.97 -13.94 8.51
CA SER A 91 -10.62 -13.39 8.72
C SER A 91 -9.61 -14.52 8.96
N PRO A 92 -8.36 -14.39 8.46
CA PRO A 92 -7.32 -15.37 8.68
C PRO A 92 -7.01 -15.52 10.18
N ALA A 93 -6.76 -16.76 10.63
CA ALA A 93 -6.24 -17.04 11.95
C ALA A 93 -4.72 -16.77 12.01
N PRO A 94 -4.12 -16.58 13.20
CA PRO A 94 -2.67 -16.33 13.30
C PRO A 94 -1.77 -17.37 12.61
N VAL A 95 -2.19 -18.62 12.58
CA VAL A 95 -1.47 -19.74 11.91
C VAL A 95 -1.61 -19.73 10.38
N GLU A 96 -2.59 -18.99 9.86
CA GLU A 96 -2.85 -18.80 8.42
C GLU A 96 -2.18 -17.52 7.87
N ILE A 97 -1.57 -16.71 8.75
CA ILE A 97 -0.90 -15.48 8.40
C ILE A 97 0.59 -15.74 8.18
N PHE A 98 1.06 -15.34 7.01
CA PHE A 98 2.46 -15.41 6.64
C PHE A 98 3.05 -14.01 6.55
N THR A 99 4.30 -13.86 6.96
CA THR A 99 5.08 -12.65 6.69
C THR A 99 5.71 -12.76 5.32
N SER A 100 5.39 -11.84 4.42
CA SER A 100 5.97 -11.78 3.09
C SER A 100 7.29 -11.01 3.10
N VAL A 101 8.35 -11.61 2.57
CA VAL A 101 9.65 -10.98 2.38
C VAL A 101 9.90 -10.84 0.88
N LYS A 102 9.98 -9.61 0.39
CA LYS A 102 10.29 -9.31 -1.02
C LYS A 102 11.76 -9.60 -1.28
N THR A 103 12.06 -10.51 -2.19
CA THR A 103 13.44 -10.92 -2.52
C THR A 103 13.91 -10.30 -3.82
N SER A 104 13.08 -10.25 -4.85
CA SER A 104 13.38 -9.59 -6.12
C SER A 104 12.08 -9.19 -6.84
N LEU A 105 12.17 -8.80 -8.12
CA LEU A 105 11.01 -8.49 -8.95
C LEU A 105 10.07 -9.70 -9.00
N ASN A 106 8.83 -9.54 -8.53
CA ASN A 106 7.76 -10.54 -8.47
C ASN A 106 8.07 -11.79 -7.61
N LYS A 107 9.22 -11.85 -6.90
CA LYS A 107 9.57 -12.96 -6.03
C LYS A 107 9.49 -12.60 -4.58
N ILE A 108 8.93 -13.51 -3.81
CA ILE A 108 8.76 -13.39 -2.36
C ILE A 108 9.26 -14.67 -1.67
N ALA A 109 9.54 -14.55 -0.39
CA ALA A 109 9.59 -15.67 0.52
C ALA A 109 8.48 -15.51 1.56
N LEU A 110 7.82 -16.59 1.93
CA LEU A 110 6.74 -16.64 2.90
C LEU A 110 7.24 -17.23 4.21
N LYS A 111 7.19 -16.46 5.28
CA LYS A 111 7.57 -16.87 6.61
C LYS A 111 6.33 -17.16 7.44
N SER A 112 6.22 -18.34 8.01
CA SER A 112 5.11 -18.73 8.90
C SER A 112 5.23 -18.05 10.27
N GLY A 113 4.12 -18.04 11.05
CA GLY A 113 4.11 -17.60 12.43
C GLY A 113 5.09 -18.36 13.34
N TYR A 114 5.53 -19.54 12.95
CA TYR A 114 6.57 -20.32 13.64
C TYR A 114 8.01 -19.89 13.33
N GLY A 115 8.19 -18.83 12.55
CA GLY A 115 9.49 -18.23 12.26
C GLY A 115 10.29 -18.92 11.16
N ARG A 116 9.70 -19.88 10.42
CA ARG A 116 10.32 -20.66 9.35
C ARG A 116 9.73 -20.31 7.99
N TYR A 117 10.54 -20.48 6.94
CA TYR A 117 10.14 -20.15 5.57
C TYR A 117 9.51 -21.34 4.87
N MET A 118 8.53 -21.06 4.02
CA MET A 118 7.96 -22.03 3.09
C MET A 118 9.02 -22.38 2.05
N SER A 119 9.36 -23.65 1.95
CA SER A 119 10.32 -24.17 1.00
C SER A 119 9.72 -25.28 0.15
N VAL A 120 10.22 -25.44 -1.07
CA VAL A 120 9.76 -26.48 -1.98
C VAL A 120 10.97 -27.26 -2.47
N ASN A 121 10.94 -28.58 -2.35
CA ASN A 121 12.01 -29.44 -2.82
C ASN A 121 11.91 -29.70 -4.34
N MET A 122 12.89 -30.37 -4.92
CA MET A 122 12.89 -30.73 -6.36
C MET A 122 11.75 -31.69 -6.75
N MET A 123 11.24 -32.44 -5.78
CA MET A 123 10.12 -33.37 -6.00
C MET A 123 8.76 -32.67 -5.93
N GLY A 124 8.75 -31.39 -5.52
CA GLY A 124 7.53 -30.58 -5.38
C GLY A 124 6.85 -30.69 -4.02
N ASP A 125 7.51 -31.30 -3.02
CA ASP A 125 6.95 -31.29 -1.68
C ASP A 125 7.17 -29.94 -1.02
N VAL A 126 6.13 -29.42 -0.38
CA VAL A 126 6.13 -28.12 0.29
C VAL A 126 6.36 -28.34 1.78
N SER A 127 7.36 -27.69 2.36
CA SER A 127 7.68 -27.76 3.78
C SER A 127 8.00 -26.39 4.38
N GLY A 128 7.81 -26.23 5.67
CA GLY A 128 8.08 -25.01 6.44
C GLY A 128 9.18 -25.25 7.46
N THR A 129 10.31 -25.79 7.05
CA THR A 129 11.43 -26.13 7.94
C THR A 129 12.65 -25.22 7.76
N ALA A 130 12.70 -24.44 6.68
CA ALA A 130 13.82 -23.58 6.35
C ALA A 130 13.94 -22.38 7.29
N GLU A 131 15.14 -22.10 7.79
CA GLU A 131 15.44 -20.95 8.66
C GLU A 131 15.98 -19.74 7.87
N ALA A 132 16.45 -19.95 6.66
CA ALA A 132 17.00 -18.93 5.78
C ALA A 132 16.39 -18.99 4.38
N ILE A 133 16.47 -17.87 3.65
CA ILE A 133 15.94 -17.77 2.28
C ILE A 133 17.04 -18.21 1.31
N GLY A 134 16.82 -19.31 0.60
CA GLY A 134 17.60 -19.78 -0.52
C GLY A 134 16.77 -19.84 -1.80
N SER A 135 17.21 -20.63 -2.78
CA SER A 135 16.47 -20.78 -4.03
C SER A 135 15.15 -21.52 -3.87
N GLN A 136 15.07 -22.46 -2.92
CA GLN A 136 13.89 -23.27 -2.66
C GLN A 136 12.76 -22.51 -1.96
N GLU A 137 13.07 -21.41 -1.29
CA GLU A 137 12.14 -20.54 -0.58
C GLU A 137 11.65 -19.35 -1.43
N MET A 138 12.26 -19.16 -2.61
CA MET A 138 11.84 -18.11 -3.52
C MET A 138 10.64 -18.54 -4.35
N ILE A 139 9.53 -17.85 -4.16
CA ILE A 139 8.26 -18.08 -4.85
C ILE A 139 7.98 -16.86 -5.74
N GLU A 140 7.72 -17.09 -7.01
CA GLU A 140 7.31 -16.06 -7.96
C GLU A 140 5.79 -15.92 -7.97
N LEU A 141 5.30 -14.71 -7.81
CA LEU A 141 3.87 -14.42 -7.85
C LEU A 141 3.44 -14.08 -9.27
N VAL A 142 2.51 -14.86 -9.79
CA VAL A 142 1.85 -14.63 -11.08
C VAL A 142 0.41 -14.24 -10.81
N PHE A 143 0.03 -13.01 -11.18
CA PHE A 143 -1.32 -12.50 -10.99
C PHE A 143 -2.10 -12.58 -12.30
N GLU A 144 -3.35 -13.04 -12.20
CA GLU A 144 -4.35 -12.97 -13.25
C GLU A 144 -5.64 -12.42 -12.63
N GLU A 145 -6.01 -11.20 -13.00
CA GLU A 145 -7.11 -10.45 -12.38
C GLU A 145 -6.94 -10.32 -10.85
N ASP A 146 -7.82 -10.94 -10.06
CA ASP A 146 -7.80 -10.93 -8.59
C ASP A 146 -7.24 -12.24 -7.99
N LYS A 147 -6.76 -13.15 -8.83
CA LYS A 147 -6.17 -14.42 -8.43
C LYS A 147 -4.65 -14.39 -8.57
N ALA A 148 -3.98 -15.14 -7.74
CA ALA A 148 -2.54 -15.33 -7.76
C ALA A 148 -2.18 -16.81 -7.84
N ALA A 149 -1.19 -17.14 -8.65
CA ALA A 149 -0.55 -18.42 -8.67
C ALA A 149 0.88 -18.31 -8.16
N LEU A 150 1.34 -19.29 -7.40
CA LEU A 150 2.65 -19.31 -6.76
C LEU A 150 3.57 -20.27 -7.54
N GLN A 151 4.46 -19.71 -8.35
CA GLN A 151 5.45 -20.49 -9.09
C GLN A 151 6.71 -20.64 -8.26
N THR A 152 7.20 -21.86 -8.15
CA THR A 152 8.39 -22.20 -7.38
C THR A 152 9.63 -22.30 -8.27
N TYR A 153 10.82 -22.42 -7.67
CA TYR A 153 12.07 -22.45 -8.39
C TYR A 153 12.20 -23.62 -9.39
N ASN A 154 11.46 -24.72 -9.20
CA ASN A 154 11.41 -25.86 -10.12
C ASN A 154 10.50 -25.60 -11.34
N GLY A 155 9.93 -24.39 -11.48
CA GLY A 155 9.02 -23.99 -12.55
C GLY A 155 7.59 -24.53 -12.41
N CYS A 156 7.28 -25.23 -11.30
CA CYS A 156 5.94 -25.74 -11.02
C CYS A 156 5.16 -24.79 -10.11
N PHE A 157 3.84 -24.87 -10.17
CA PHE A 157 2.95 -24.10 -9.32
C PHE A 157 2.54 -24.90 -8.09
N ILE A 158 2.44 -24.20 -6.95
CA ILE A 158 1.90 -24.78 -5.72
C ILE A 158 0.39 -25.00 -5.94
N ALA A 159 -0.05 -26.21 -5.75
CA ALA A 159 -1.45 -26.61 -5.85
C ALA A 159 -1.92 -27.37 -4.62
N VAL A 160 -3.20 -27.29 -4.33
CA VAL A 160 -3.85 -28.07 -3.29
C VAL A 160 -4.23 -29.43 -3.88
N THR A 161 -3.77 -30.51 -3.25
CA THR A 161 -4.14 -31.88 -3.63
C THR A 161 -5.54 -32.24 -3.09
N ASP A 162 -6.13 -33.33 -3.60
CA ASP A 162 -7.43 -33.83 -3.13
C ASP A 162 -7.42 -34.20 -1.62
N LYS A 163 -6.24 -34.47 -1.08
CA LYS A 163 -6.04 -34.74 0.35
C LYS A 163 -5.91 -33.46 1.20
N GLY A 164 -5.93 -32.29 0.59
CA GLY A 164 -5.74 -31.00 1.28
C GLY A 164 -4.27 -30.65 1.57
N GLU A 165 -3.30 -31.42 1.02
CA GLU A 165 -1.87 -31.13 1.12
C GLU A 165 -1.43 -30.19 0.01
N LEU A 166 -0.37 -29.41 0.26
CA LEU A 166 0.25 -28.56 -0.76
C LEU A 166 1.36 -29.30 -1.50
N LYS A 167 1.33 -29.27 -2.83
CA LYS A 167 2.40 -29.80 -3.69
C LYS A 167 2.65 -28.89 -4.89
N ALA A 168 3.91 -28.78 -5.29
CA ALA A 168 4.36 -28.00 -6.45
C ALA A 168 4.81 -28.94 -7.59
N THR A 169 3.87 -29.64 -8.20
CA THR A 169 4.11 -30.62 -9.26
C THR A 169 3.52 -30.21 -10.61
N GLN A 170 2.61 -29.23 -10.63
CA GLN A 170 1.90 -28.82 -11.83
C GLN A 170 2.66 -27.71 -12.56
N LYS A 171 2.89 -27.87 -13.86
CA LYS A 171 3.52 -26.85 -14.72
C LYS A 171 2.56 -25.76 -15.17
N ASN A 172 1.26 -26.00 -15.07
CA ASN A 172 0.22 -25.05 -15.41
C ASN A 172 -0.54 -24.64 -14.14
N ALA A 173 -0.96 -23.38 -14.07
CA ALA A 173 -1.79 -22.88 -12.98
C ALA A 173 -3.23 -23.36 -13.16
N SER A 174 -3.53 -24.61 -12.72
CA SER A 174 -4.90 -25.14 -12.68
C SER A 174 -5.74 -24.42 -11.61
N GLU A 175 -7.03 -24.67 -11.56
CA GLU A 175 -7.93 -24.09 -10.56
C GLU A 175 -7.47 -24.35 -9.12
N ASN A 176 -6.90 -25.55 -8.86
CA ASN A 176 -6.36 -25.94 -7.54
C ASN A 176 -5.04 -25.22 -7.20
N ALA A 177 -4.38 -24.59 -8.18
CA ALA A 177 -3.16 -23.79 -7.99
C ALA A 177 -3.43 -22.28 -7.95
N GLN A 178 -4.70 -21.87 -7.99
CA GLN A 178 -5.11 -20.47 -7.91
C GLN A 178 -5.54 -20.11 -6.48
N PHE A 179 -5.02 -18.99 -6.00
CA PHE A 179 -5.28 -18.49 -4.66
C PHE A 179 -5.70 -17.03 -4.70
N TYR A 180 -6.54 -16.62 -3.77
CA TYR A 180 -6.68 -15.21 -3.42
C TYR A 180 -5.58 -14.89 -2.41
N LEU A 181 -4.67 -14.04 -2.80
CA LEU A 181 -3.65 -13.51 -1.90
C LEU A 181 -4.25 -12.29 -1.19
N ARG A 182 -4.41 -12.36 0.14
CA ARG A 182 -5.01 -11.30 0.94
C ARG A 182 -3.98 -10.64 1.83
N THR A 183 -4.18 -9.36 2.13
CA THR A 183 -3.33 -8.58 3.03
C THR A 183 -4.15 -7.65 3.91
N ASP A 184 -3.62 -7.33 5.09
CA ASP A 184 -4.11 -6.32 6.02
C ASP A 184 -3.47 -4.94 5.79
N ALA A 185 -2.56 -4.81 4.83
CA ALA A 185 -1.85 -3.57 4.56
C ALA A 185 -2.81 -2.45 4.15
N GLU A 186 -2.45 -1.21 4.47
CA GLU A 186 -3.18 -0.05 3.98
C GLU A 186 -3.21 -0.07 2.44
N ARG A 187 -4.39 0.11 1.86
CA ARG A 187 -4.52 0.24 0.42
C ARG A 187 -3.84 1.52 -0.02
N PHE A 188 -2.72 1.38 -0.70
CA PHE A 188 -2.10 2.51 -1.39
C PHE A 188 -3.02 2.95 -2.53
N THR A 189 -3.95 3.85 -2.23
CA THR A 189 -4.79 4.52 -3.24
C THR A 189 -3.96 5.43 -4.17
N HIS A 190 -2.72 5.66 -3.81
CA HIS A 190 -1.73 6.28 -4.67
C HIS A 190 -0.77 5.19 -5.18
N VAL A 191 -1.19 4.45 -6.19
CA VAL A 191 -0.22 3.91 -7.15
C VAL A 191 0.61 5.12 -7.54
N LYS A 192 1.91 5.13 -7.21
CA LYS A 192 2.84 6.02 -7.91
C LYS A 192 2.68 5.60 -9.35
N SER A 193 1.87 6.35 -10.08
CA SER A 193 1.69 6.08 -11.50
C SER A 193 3.08 6.22 -12.10
N ASP A 194 3.65 5.14 -12.63
CA ASP A 194 4.85 5.17 -13.48
C ASP A 194 4.59 5.94 -14.78
N LEU A 195 3.41 6.56 -14.86
CA LEU A 195 3.03 7.46 -15.92
C LEU A 195 4.00 8.65 -15.93
N PRO A 196 4.49 9.04 -17.09
CA PRO A 196 5.27 10.26 -17.27
C PRO A 196 4.59 11.44 -16.55
N GLU A 197 5.40 12.34 -15.99
CA GLU A 197 4.91 13.51 -15.22
C GLU A 197 3.86 14.32 -16.00
N ASP A 198 3.91 14.31 -17.32
CA ASP A 198 2.99 15.00 -18.23
C ASP A 198 1.56 14.42 -18.22
N LEU A 199 1.43 13.14 -17.90
CA LEU A 199 0.15 12.42 -17.89
C LEU A 199 -0.48 12.32 -16.51
N GLN A 200 0.26 12.64 -15.45
CA GLN A 200 -0.24 12.62 -14.08
C GLN A 200 -1.22 13.75 -13.79
N ASP A 201 -1.96 13.62 -12.68
CA ASP A 201 -2.75 14.74 -12.17
C ASP A 201 -1.87 15.93 -11.81
N MET A 202 -2.31 17.14 -12.17
CA MET A 202 -1.53 18.37 -11.99
C MET A 202 -1.11 18.63 -10.54
N LYS A 203 -1.91 18.18 -9.59
CA LYS A 203 -1.58 18.33 -8.17
C LYS A 203 -0.47 17.36 -7.75
N SER A 204 -0.53 16.14 -8.24
CA SER A 204 0.49 15.11 -7.99
C SER A 204 1.81 15.45 -8.67
N CYS A 205 1.75 15.95 -9.89
CA CYS A 205 2.89 16.47 -10.63
C CYS A 205 3.58 17.60 -9.86
N GLU A 206 2.82 18.59 -9.38
CA GLU A 206 3.35 19.70 -8.58
C GLU A 206 3.99 19.23 -7.27
N VAL A 207 3.33 18.34 -6.53
CA VAL A 207 3.86 17.77 -5.28
C VAL A 207 5.17 17.04 -5.52
N SER A 208 5.22 16.20 -6.56
CA SER A 208 6.43 15.44 -6.92
C SER A 208 7.57 16.36 -7.33
N TYR A 209 7.25 17.40 -8.08
CA TYR A 209 8.23 18.39 -8.55
C TYR A 209 8.82 19.19 -7.38
N VAL A 210 7.98 19.68 -6.48
CA VAL A 210 8.42 20.43 -5.30
C VAL A 210 9.24 19.55 -4.36
N LYS A 211 8.83 18.30 -4.10
CA LYS A 211 9.60 17.35 -3.29
C LYS A 211 11.00 17.09 -3.85
N LYS A 212 11.13 17.02 -5.15
CA LYS A 212 12.40 16.74 -5.85
C LYS A 212 13.44 17.83 -5.66
N PHE A 213 13.01 19.07 -5.48
CA PHE A 213 13.88 20.26 -5.43
C PHE A 213 13.87 20.99 -4.08
N GLN A 214 13.00 20.64 -3.14
CA GLN A 214 13.07 21.20 -1.79
C GLN A 214 14.31 20.72 -1.05
N SER A 215 15.00 21.65 -0.35
CA SER A 215 16.11 21.29 0.51
C SER A 215 15.61 20.52 1.73
N PHE A 216 16.38 19.57 2.21
CA PHE A 216 16.07 18.74 3.37
C PHE A 216 15.90 19.53 4.68
N GLU A 217 16.38 20.76 4.74
CA GLU A 217 16.31 21.61 5.92
C GLU A 217 14.91 22.12 6.23
N ASP A 218 14.06 22.30 5.24
CA ASP A 218 12.78 23.00 5.40
C ASP A 218 11.58 22.09 5.69
N ARG A 219 11.72 20.82 5.87
CA ARG A 219 10.73 19.77 6.26
C ARG A 219 9.24 20.03 5.93
N LYS A 220 8.89 21.20 5.38
CA LYS A 220 7.53 21.61 5.02
C LYS A 220 7.39 21.76 3.52
N LEU A 221 6.52 20.96 2.93
CA LEU A 221 6.19 21.06 1.51
C LEU A 221 5.43 22.36 1.25
N ARG A 222 6.02 23.29 0.51
CA ARG A 222 5.38 24.56 0.10
C ARG A 222 4.93 24.44 -1.34
N ILE A 223 3.63 24.38 -1.55
CA ILE A 223 3.01 24.31 -2.88
C ILE A 223 2.27 25.60 -3.12
N SER A 224 2.57 26.26 -4.24
CA SER A 224 1.87 27.46 -4.66
C SER A 224 0.59 27.10 -5.43
N SER A 225 -0.52 27.76 -5.10
CA SER A 225 -1.77 27.60 -5.85
C SER A 225 -1.70 28.21 -7.25
N GLU A 226 -0.82 29.22 -7.46
CA GLU A 226 -0.58 29.87 -8.75
C GLU A 226 0.15 28.92 -9.71
N ASP A 227 1.14 28.20 -9.22
CA ASP A 227 1.90 27.23 -10.01
C ASP A 227 1.00 26.09 -10.53
N VAL A 228 0.05 25.62 -9.73
CA VAL A 228 -0.93 24.62 -10.18
C VAL A 228 -1.84 25.15 -11.28
N ARG A 229 -2.21 26.45 -11.22
CA ARG A 229 -3.02 27.09 -12.26
C ARG A 229 -2.25 27.23 -13.56
N ASP A 230 -0.97 27.62 -13.48
CA ASP A 230 -0.11 27.79 -14.63
C ASP A 230 0.20 26.45 -15.32
N LEU A 231 0.41 25.39 -14.56
CA LEU A 231 0.52 24.03 -15.10
C LEU A 231 -0.75 23.56 -15.81
N LYS A 232 -1.94 23.88 -15.25
CA LYS A 232 -3.22 23.57 -15.92
C LYS A 232 -3.36 24.33 -17.26
N LYS A 233 -2.93 25.60 -17.32
CA LYS A 233 -2.93 26.37 -18.57
C LYS A 233 -1.95 25.78 -19.59
N ALA A 234 -0.73 25.48 -19.15
CA ALA A 234 0.31 24.89 -20.00
C ALA A 234 -0.12 23.50 -20.54
N LYS A 235 -0.82 22.69 -19.75
CA LYS A 235 -1.38 21.41 -20.23
C LYS A 235 -2.41 21.60 -21.34
N LYS A 236 -3.28 22.61 -21.22
CA LYS A 236 -4.26 22.96 -22.26
C LYS A 236 -3.60 23.49 -23.54
N GLN A 237 -2.45 24.15 -23.42
CA GLN A 237 -1.69 24.73 -24.52
C GLN A 237 -0.68 23.75 -25.15
N GLY A 238 -0.49 22.56 -24.56
CA GLY A 238 0.50 21.58 -25.02
C GLY A 238 1.94 21.84 -24.59
N ASN A 239 2.23 22.92 -23.85
CA ASN A 239 3.59 23.39 -23.48
C ASN A 239 3.99 23.00 -22.05
N ILE A 240 3.45 21.91 -21.54
CA ILE A 240 3.66 21.50 -20.15
C ILE A 240 5.14 21.20 -19.85
N ARG A 241 5.87 20.60 -20.81
CA ARG A 241 7.30 20.26 -20.64
C ARG A 241 8.18 21.48 -20.49
N GLU A 242 7.96 22.48 -21.32
CA GLU A 242 8.68 23.76 -21.24
C GLU A 242 8.44 24.43 -19.89
N LYS A 243 7.19 24.46 -19.45
CA LYS A 243 6.81 25.02 -18.14
C LYS A 243 7.46 24.28 -16.97
N LEU A 244 7.56 22.95 -17.03
CA LEU A 244 8.23 22.17 -16.01
C LEU A 244 9.75 22.42 -16.01
N LEU A 245 10.37 22.60 -17.17
CA LEU A 245 11.79 22.95 -17.27
C LEU A 245 12.08 24.35 -16.71
N ASP A 246 11.29 25.36 -17.06
CA ASP A 246 11.39 26.72 -16.51
C ASP A 246 11.31 26.73 -14.97
N ARG A 247 10.40 25.96 -14.42
CA ARG A 247 10.25 25.83 -12.97
C ARG A 247 11.46 25.14 -12.33
N ARG A 248 12.02 24.15 -13.02
CA ARG A 248 13.24 23.48 -12.56
C ARG A 248 14.42 24.44 -12.48
N GLU A 249 14.56 25.32 -13.46
CA GLU A 249 15.61 26.34 -13.46
C GLU A 249 15.41 27.37 -12.34
N LYS A 250 14.19 27.87 -12.15
CA LYS A 250 13.87 28.76 -11.03
C LYS A 250 14.19 28.13 -9.68
N MET A 251 13.79 26.89 -9.45
CA MET A 251 14.07 26.19 -8.18
C MET A 251 15.56 25.92 -7.97
N LYS A 252 16.35 25.79 -9.05
CA LYS A 252 17.81 25.68 -8.95
C LYS A 252 18.46 27.03 -8.65
N ALA A 253 17.99 28.10 -9.28
CA ALA A 253 18.53 29.45 -9.08
C ALA A 253 18.36 29.91 -7.62
N ASP A 254 17.16 29.71 -7.05
CA ASP A 254 16.89 30.05 -5.64
C ASP A 254 17.80 29.34 -4.63
N ARG A 255 18.45 28.26 -5.02
CA ARG A 255 19.37 27.50 -4.15
C ARG A 255 20.75 28.15 -4.06
N TYR A 256 21.13 28.97 -5.02
CA TYR A 256 22.45 29.63 -5.10
C TYR A 256 22.42 31.12 -4.71
N CYS A 257 21.23 31.67 -4.47
CA CYS A 257 21.02 33.07 -4.06
C CYS A 257 20.83 33.22 -2.53
N LYS A 258 21.48 32.41 -1.72
CA LYS A 258 21.56 32.59 -0.28
C LYS A 258 22.96 32.99 0.12
#